data_a8297b28535c3e1f13e8289faa89b762
#
_entry.id   a8297b28535c3e1f13e8289faa89b762
#
_cell.length_a   1.000
_cell.length_b   1.000
_cell.length_c   1.000
_cell.angle_alpha   90.00
_cell.angle_beta   90.00
_cell.angle_gamma   90.00
#
_symmetry.space_group_name_H-M   'P 1'
#
loop_
_entity.id
_entity.type
_entity.pdbx_description
1 polymer ?
#
loop_
_entity_poly.entity_id
_entity_poly.type
_entity_poly.pdbx_seq_one_letter_code
_entity_poly.pdbx_strand_id
1 'polypeptide(L)'
;TAHGMHALLTHPEQFTLLKSDPDRYLDTAVDEILRWASPVLHFRRTTTADTELLGQEIPKDTRIVIWYISANRDSDVFVDPFTFDITRTPNDHIAFGGGGAHYCLGANLARAELRLIFREIALRMPDMKLEGEPERLRSNFIGGIKHLPVSWSPGNRIDPSPYKRDVSLA
;
A
#
# COMPACT_ATOMS: atom_id res chain seq x y z
N THR A 1 2.67 -6.18 0.88
CA THR A 1 3.92 -6.48 0.13
C THR A 1 3.63 -6.90 -1.30
N ALA A 2 2.87 -8.00 -1.56
CA ALA A 2 2.68 -8.57 -2.92
C ALA A 2 2.15 -7.55 -3.96
N HIS A 3 1.15 -6.73 -3.60
CA HIS A 3 0.66 -5.66 -4.48
C HIS A 3 1.73 -4.62 -4.84
N GLY A 4 2.54 -4.22 -3.85
CA GLY A 4 3.60 -3.25 -4.09
C GLY A 4 4.69 -3.82 -5.00
N MET A 5 5.06 -5.10 -4.81
CA MET A 5 5.99 -5.76 -5.73
C MET A 5 5.39 -5.88 -7.13
N HIS A 6 4.14 -6.29 -7.26
CA HIS A 6 3.48 -6.33 -8.55
C HIS A 6 3.48 -4.95 -9.23
N ALA A 7 3.15 -3.88 -8.49
CA ALA A 7 3.18 -2.52 -9.03
C ALA A 7 4.59 -2.11 -9.49
N LEU A 8 5.61 -2.33 -8.67
CA LEU A 8 7.00 -2.00 -9.02
C LEU A 8 7.52 -2.80 -10.20
N LEU A 9 7.15 -4.09 -10.31
CA LEU A 9 7.60 -4.94 -11.42
C LEU A 9 6.86 -4.67 -12.73
N THR A 10 5.64 -4.12 -12.66
CA THR A 10 4.89 -3.65 -13.85
C THR A 10 5.20 -2.20 -14.24
N HIS A 11 5.93 -1.45 -13.38
CA HIS A 11 6.41 -0.09 -13.64
C HIS A 11 7.93 -0.05 -13.38
N PRO A 12 8.75 -0.62 -14.27
CA PRO A 12 10.18 -0.84 -14.03
C PRO A 12 10.97 0.45 -13.84
N GLU A 13 10.52 1.58 -14.39
CA GLU A 13 11.08 2.91 -14.15
C GLU A 13 10.93 3.32 -12.67
N GLN A 14 9.80 3.02 -12.05
CA GLN A 14 9.53 3.30 -10.64
C GLN A 14 10.39 2.41 -9.73
N PHE A 15 10.57 1.14 -10.10
CA PHE A 15 11.46 0.24 -9.36
C PHE A 15 12.93 0.67 -9.51
N THR A 16 13.33 1.12 -10.67
CA THR A 16 14.68 1.66 -10.90
C THR A 16 14.93 2.90 -10.07
N LEU A 17 13.95 3.80 -10.00
CA LEU A 17 14.02 4.99 -9.16
C LEU A 17 14.13 4.63 -7.67
N LEU A 18 13.32 3.71 -7.16
CA LEU A 18 13.41 3.23 -5.78
C LEU A 18 14.78 2.63 -5.47
N LYS A 19 15.33 1.81 -6.38
CA LYS A 19 16.66 1.20 -6.22
C LYS A 19 17.81 2.20 -6.23
N SER A 20 17.66 3.32 -6.92
CA SER A 20 18.71 4.34 -7.02
C SER A 20 19.00 5.03 -5.70
N ASP A 21 17.99 5.25 -4.87
CA ASP A 21 18.12 5.85 -3.53
C ASP A 21 16.90 5.42 -2.66
N PRO A 22 16.95 4.21 -2.08
CA PRO A 22 15.86 3.72 -1.24
C PRO A 22 15.55 4.64 -0.06
N ASP A 23 16.58 5.19 0.59
CA ASP A 23 16.40 6.01 1.79
C ASP A 23 15.66 7.33 1.47
N ARG A 24 15.77 7.82 0.24
CA ARG A 24 15.05 8.99 -0.24
C ARG A 24 13.58 8.69 -0.60
N TYR A 25 13.33 7.55 -1.25
CA TYR A 25 12.03 7.30 -1.88
C TYR A 25 11.09 6.39 -1.09
N LEU A 26 11.58 5.66 -0.08
CA LEU A 26 10.77 4.66 0.62
C LEU A 26 9.51 5.21 1.27
N ASP A 27 9.57 6.38 1.86
CA ASP A 27 8.41 6.96 2.56
C ASP A 27 7.27 7.24 1.60
N THR A 28 7.54 7.94 0.51
CA THR A 28 6.54 8.25 -0.52
C THR A 28 6.12 6.99 -1.30
N ALA A 29 7.06 6.08 -1.57
CA ALA A 29 6.79 4.81 -2.25
C ALA A 29 5.83 3.92 -1.44
N VAL A 30 5.98 3.85 -0.13
CA VAL A 30 5.09 3.06 0.73
C VAL A 30 3.67 3.62 0.72
N ASP A 31 3.51 4.94 0.82
CA ASP A 31 2.19 5.55 0.76
C ASP A 31 1.56 5.40 -0.65
N GLU A 32 2.35 5.51 -1.73
CA GLU A 32 1.84 5.27 -3.08
C GLU A 32 1.45 3.80 -3.30
N ILE A 33 2.23 2.85 -2.80
CA ILE A 33 1.88 1.42 -2.82
C ILE A 33 0.56 1.17 -2.09
N LEU A 34 0.35 1.80 -0.94
CA LEU A 34 -0.88 1.68 -0.17
C LEU A 34 -2.08 2.29 -0.90
N ARG A 35 -1.93 3.48 -1.49
CA ARG A 35 -2.93 4.12 -2.33
C ARG A 35 -3.30 3.22 -3.52
N TRP A 36 -2.28 2.78 -4.26
CA TRP A 36 -2.43 1.97 -5.48
C TRP A 36 -3.08 0.62 -5.21
N ALA A 37 -2.64 -0.07 -4.17
CA ALA A 37 -3.13 -1.39 -3.80
C ALA A 37 -4.53 -1.36 -3.21
N SER A 38 -4.85 -0.37 -2.36
CA SER A 38 -6.09 -0.32 -1.57
C SER A 38 -6.48 -1.71 -1.07
N PRO A 39 -5.68 -2.38 -0.20
CA PRO A 39 -5.83 -3.81 0.12
C PRO A 39 -7.20 -4.16 0.70
N VAL A 40 -7.78 -3.25 1.46
CA VAL A 40 -9.19 -3.28 1.86
C VAL A 40 -9.98 -2.45 0.85
N LEU A 41 -10.91 -3.10 0.15
CA LEU A 41 -11.61 -2.44 -0.96
C LEU A 41 -12.65 -1.45 -0.47
N HIS A 42 -13.36 -1.78 0.61
CA HIS A 42 -14.44 -0.94 1.15
C HIS A 42 -14.71 -1.23 2.62
N PHE A 43 -15.38 -0.28 3.27
CA PHE A 43 -16.02 -0.49 4.57
C PHE A 43 -17.44 0.07 4.56
N ARG A 44 -18.30 -0.55 5.39
CA ARG A 44 -19.68 -0.11 5.62
C ARG A 44 -19.74 0.82 6.84
N ARG A 45 -20.61 1.81 6.76
CA ARG A 45 -21.12 2.61 7.88
C ARG A 45 -22.65 2.53 7.91
N THR A 46 -23.23 2.87 9.04
CA THR A 46 -24.69 3.00 9.18
C THR A 46 -24.96 4.38 9.76
N THR A 47 -25.87 5.14 9.16
CA THR A 47 -26.24 6.46 9.65
C THR A 47 -26.93 6.36 11.00
N THR A 48 -26.56 7.23 11.94
CA THR A 48 -27.16 7.28 13.30
C THR A 48 -28.30 8.29 13.41
N ALA A 49 -28.43 9.15 12.40
CA ALA A 49 -29.50 10.14 12.24
C ALA A 49 -29.74 10.37 10.75
N ASP A 50 -30.87 11.02 10.43
CA ASP A 50 -31.06 11.57 9.09
C ASP A 50 -29.94 12.53 8.78
N THR A 51 -29.37 12.44 7.58
CA THR A 51 -28.22 13.24 7.15
C THR A 51 -28.30 13.53 5.66
N GLU A 52 -27.46 14.46 5.21
CA GLU A 52 -27.31 14.78 3.79
C GLU A 52 -25.87 14.52 3.37
N LEU A 53 -25.69 13.94 2.19
CA LEU A 53 -24.38 13.76 1.56
C LEU A 53 -24.47 14.19 0.09
N LEU A 54 -23.70 15.19 -0.29
CA LEU A 54 -23.65 15.72 -1.65
C LEU A 54 -25.03 16.08 -2.22
N GLY A 55 -25.89 16.70 -1.40
CA GLY A 55 -27.24 17.11 -1.79
C GLY A 55 -28.29 15.98 -1.78
N GLN A 56 -27.89 14.77 -1.38
CA GLN A 56 -28.82 13.64 -1.25
C GLN A 56 -29.17 13.40 0.21
N GLU A 57 -30.47 13.38 0.51
CA GLU A 57 -30.99 13.00 1.82
C GLU A 57 -30.79 11.50 2.07
N ILE A 58 -30.23 11.18 3.23
CA ILE A 58 -29.97 9.80 3.66
C ILE A 58 -30.63 9.59 5.00
N PRO A 59 -31.68 8.74 5.06
CA PRO A 59 -32.37 8.45 6.30
C PRO A 59 -31.46 7.76 7.34
N LYS A 60 -31.81 7.93 8.61
CA LYS A 60 -31.27 7.15 9.71
C LYS A 60 -31.33 5.65 9.40
N ASP A 61 -30.39 4.89 9.95
CA ASP A 61 -30.24 3.45 9.80
C ASP A 61 -29.92 2.97 8.36
N THR A 62 -29.60 3.90 7.46
CA THR A 62 -29.15 3.59 6.10
C THR A 62 -27.71 3.05 6.10
N ARG A 63 -27.48 2.00 5.33
CA ARG A 63 -26.15 1.40 5.13
C ARG A 63 -25.43 2.10 4.00
N ILE A 64 -24.29 2.70 4.31
CA ILE A 64 -23.41 3.38 3.34
C ILE A 64 -22.12 2.57 3.18
N VAL A 65 -21.72 2.29 1.94
CA VAL A 65 -20.45 1.64 1.62
C VAL A 65 -19.49 2.68 1.07
N ILE A 66 -18.31 2.77 1.69
CA ILE A 66 -17.22 3.66 1.28
C ILE A 66 -16.20 2.81 0.53
N TRP A 67 -16.05 3.04 -0.77
CA TRP A 67 -15.10 2.34 -1.62
C TRP A 67 -13.73 3.03 -1.57
N TYR A 68 -12.78 2.46 -0.84
CA TYR A 68 -11.43 2.99 -0.69
C TYR A 68 -10.67 3.03 -2.01
N ILE A 69 -10.83 1.99 -2.82
CA ILE A 69 -10.18 1.93 -4.14
C ILE A 69 -10.66 3.05 -5.08
N SER A 70 -11.93 3.45 -4.98
CA SER A 70 -12.47 4.59 -5.75
C SER A 70 -11.93 5.91 -5.22
N ALA A 71 -12.02 6.12 -3.90
CA ALA A 71 -11.53 7.35 -3.26
C ALA A 71 -10.02 7.56 -3.47
N ASN A 72 -9.22 6.48 -3.46
CA ASN A 72 -7.78 6.54 -3.74
C ASN A 72 -7.45 6.77 -5.23
N ARG A 73 -8.45 6.90 -6.08
CA ARG A 73 -8.34 7.23 -7.51
C ARG A 73 -9.23 8.39 -7.93
N ASP A 74 -9.67 9.17 -6.95
CA ASP A 74 -10.50 10.35 -7.20
C ASP A 74 -9.65 11.47 -7.81
N SER A 75 -10.05 11.97 -8.99
CA SER A 75 -9.35 13.03 -9.70
C SER A 75 -9.49 14.41 -9.03
N ASP A 76 -10.46 14.58 -8.14
CA ASP A 76 -10.61 15.80 -7.37
C ASP A 76 -9.57 15.89 -6.22
N VAL A 77 -8.95 14.76 -5.88
CA VAL A 77 -7.94 14.64 -4.81
C VAL A 77 -6.55 14.36 -5.37
N PHE A 78 -6.47 13.48 -6.38
CA PHE A 78 -5.19 13.02 -6.91
C PHE A 78 -5.00 13.46 -8.36
N VAL A 79 -3.92 14.17 -8.65
CA VAL A 79 -3.48 14.43 -10.03
C VAL A 79 -3.04 13.09 -10.64
N ASP A 80 -3.51 12.80 -11.86
CA ASP A 80 -3.22 11.56 -12.57
C ASP A 80 -3.41 10.30 -11.69
N PRO A 81 -4.64 10.07 -11.17
CA PRO A 81 -4.89 9.06 -10.15
C PRO A 81 -4.63 7.62 -10.60
N PHE A 82 -4.59 7.37 -11.91
CA PHE A 82 -4.30 6.09 -12.54
C PHE A 82 -2.82 5.91 -12.92
N THR A 83 -1.96 6.85 -12.55
CA THR A 83 -0.51 6.73 -12.67
C THR A 83 0.09 6.28 -11.34
N PHE A 84 0.91 5.23 -11.37
CA PHE A 84 1.70 4.79 -10.23
C PHE A 84 3.00 5.59 -10.19
N ASP A 85 3.14 6.44 -9.18
CA ASP A 85 4.28 7.34 -9.01
C ASP A 85 4.77 7.32 -7.56
N ILE A 86 5.92 6.70 -7.32
CA ILE A 86 6.50 6.57 -5.97
C ILE A 86 6.98 7.90 -5.38
N THR A 87 6.96 8.97 -6.15
CA THR A 87 7.31 10.33 -5.68
C THR A 87 6.12 11.18 -5.34
N ARG A 88 4.90 10.65 -5.49
CA ARG A 88 3.65 11.38 -5.28
C ARG A 88 3.62 12.07 -3.91
N THR A 89 3.41 13.38 -3.96
CA THR A 89 3.21 14.23 -2.77
C THR A 89 2.36 15.45 -3.14
N PRO A 90 1.31 15.80 -2.38
CA PRO A 90 0.75 15.02 -1.27
C PRO A 90 0.15 13.69 -1.70
N ASN A 91 -0.03 12.75 -0.75
CA ASN A 91 -0.66 11.46 -1.00
C ASN A 91 -1.67 11.14 0.11
N ASP A 92 -2.82 11.82 0.05
CA ASP A 92 -3.88 11.78 1.06
C ASP A 92 -4.78 10.55 0.93
N HIS A 93 -4.16 9.38 0.77
CA HIS A 93 -4.90 8.13 0.58
C HIS A 93 -5.64 7.69 1.85
N ILE A 94 -6.78 7.04 1.65
CA ILE A 94 -7.61 6.48 2.73
C ILE A 94 -7.47 4.95 2.88
N ALA A 95 -6.34 4.35 2.47
CA ALA A 95 -6.11 2.91 2.57
C ALA A 95 -6.20 2.37 4.02
N PHE A 96 -5.97 3.24 5.01
CA PHE A 96 -6.14 2.96 6.44
C PHE A 96 -7.42 3.54 7.04
N GLY A 97 -8.32 4.06 6.23
CA GLY A 97 -9.51 4.79 6.62
C GLY A 97 -9.33 6.30 6.56
N GLY A 98 -10.44 7.04 6.57
CA GLY A 98 -10.48 8.50 6.47
C GLY A 98 -10.34 9.25 7.80
N GLY A 99 -9.78 8.61 8.84
CA GLY A 99 -9.66 9.20 10.17
C GLY A 99 -10.76 8.76 11.16
N GLY A 100 -10.78 9.38 12.36
CA GLY A 100 -11.73 9.07 13.42
C GLY A 100 -11.39 7.80 14.21
N ALA A 101 -12.33 7.35 15.05
CA ALA A 101 -12.13 6.25 15.98
C ALA A 101 -11.84 4.88 15.33
N HIS A 102 -12.16 4.73 14.04
CA HIS A 102 -11.92 3.51 13.27
C HIS A 102 -10.71 3.61 12.33
N TYR A 103 -9.88 4.63 12.46
CA TYR A 103 -8.59 4.65 11.76
C TYR A 103 -7.79 3.41 12.12
N CYS A 104 -7.09 2.83 11.15
CA CYS A 104 -6.38 1.57 11.34
C CYS A 104 -5.35 1.67 12.46
N LEU A 105 -5.52 0.89 13.53
CA LEU A 105 -4.59 0.84 14.66
C LEU A 105 -3.18 0.41 14.24
N GLY A 106 -3.08 -0.46 13.24
CA GLY A 106 -1.83 -1.00 12.72
C GLY A 106 -1.16 -0.13 11.64
N ALA A 107 -1.65 1.07 11.32
CA ALA A 107 -1.16 1.88 10.19
C ALA A 107 0.34 2.19 10.28
N ASN A 108 0.83 2.56 11.47
CA ASN A 108 2.24 2.86 11.67
C ASN A 108 3.13 1.61 11.58
N LEU A 109 2.66 0.50 12.14
CA LEU A 109 3.37 -0.79 12.05
C LEU A 109 3.44 -1.25 10.60
N ALA A 110 2.33 -1.20 9.86
CA ALA A 110 2.28 -1.59 8.45
C ALA A 110 3.25 -0.75 7.60
N ARG A 111 3.30 0.57 7.80
CA ARG A 111 4.28 1.44 7.12
C ARG A 111 5.71 1.07 7.45
N ALA A 112 6.01 0.82 8.72
CA ALA A 112 7.35 0.43 9.16
C ALA A 112 7.77 -0.92 8.53
N GLU A 113 6.89 -1.91 8.54
CA GLU A 113 7.13 -3.22 7.91
C GLU A 113 7.35 -3.08 6.40
N LEU A 114 6.52 -2.30 5.71
CA LEU A 114 6.65 -2.10 4.27
C LEU A 114 7.96 -1.39 3.92
N ARG A 115 8.36 -0.35 4.68
CA ARG A 115 9.65 0.32 4.49
C ARG A 115 10.81 -0.66 4.59
N LEU A 116 10.84 -1.47 5.63
CA LEU A 116 11.90 -2.45 5.84
C LEU A 116 11.94 -3.49 4.72
N ILE A 117 10.79 -4.05 4.35
CA ILE A 117 10.68 -5.08 3.31
C ILE A 117 11.11 -4.53 1.96
N PHE A 118 10.59 -3.38 1.53
CA PHE A 118 10.93 -2.81 0.23
C PHE A 118 12.36 -2.30 0.16
N ARG A 119 12.92 -1.82 1.28
CA ARG A 119 14.34 -1.49 1.37
C ARG A 119 15.21 -2.72 1.12
N GLU A 120 14.92 -3.81 1.81
CA GLU A 120 15.67 -5.05 1.67
C GLU A 120 15.52 -5.65 0.27
N ILE A 121 14.35 -5.58 -0.33
CA ILE A 121 14.12 -6.03 -1.72
C ILE A 121 14.92 -5.19 -2.69
N ALA A 122 14.88 -3.85 -2.58
CA ALA A 122 15.62 -2.96 -3.47
C ALA A 122 17.14 -3.20 -3.43
N LEU A 123 17.67 -3.50 -2.24
CA LEU A 123 19.10 -3.73 -2.03
C LEU A 123 19.57 -5.15 -2.37
N ARG A 124 18.73 -6.16 -2.08
CA ARG A 124 19.17 -7.57 -2.15
C ARG A 124 18.61 -8.33 -3.35
N MET A 125 17.55 -7.83 -3.97
CA MET A 125 16.86 -8.48 -5.10
C MET A 125 16.64 -7.48 -6.24
N PRO A 126 17.70 -6.71 -6.66
CA PRO A 126 17.55 -5.60 -7.59
C PRO A 126 17.16 -6.03 -9.00
N ASP A 127 17.35 -7.30 -9.33
CA ASP A 127 17.05 -7.93 -10.60
C ASP A 127 15.74 -8.75 -10.62
N MET A 128 14.92 -8.59 -9.56
CA MET A 128 13.66 -9.31 -9.46
C MET A 128 12.77 -9.05 -10.68
N LYS A 129 12.17 -10.11 -11.20
CA LYS A 129 11.29 -10.12 -12.38
C LYS A 129 10.01 -10.87 -12.11
N LEU A 130 8.96 -10.46 -12.80
CA LEU A 130 7.68 -11.16 -12.82
C LEU A 130 7.78 -12.34 -13.81
N GLU A 131 7.39 -13.54 -13.36
CA GLU A 131 7.43 -14.77 -14.16
C GLU A 131 6.05 -15.22 -14.64
N GLY A 132 5.02 -14.44 -14.37
CA GLY A 132 3.64 -14.72 -14.81
C GLY A 132 2.63 -13.83 -14.14
N GLU A 133 1.37 -14.02 -14.52
CA GLU A 133 0.26 -13.27 -13.97
C GLU A 133 0.00 -13.61 -12.50
N PRO A 134 -0.33 -12.61 -11.65
CA PRO A 134 -0.64 -12.86 -10.26
C PRO A 134 -1.97 -13.61 -10.11
N GLU A 135 -1.99 -14.66 -9.29
CA GLU A 135 -3.24 -15.28 -8.86
C GLU A 135 -3.89 -14.43 -7.77
N ARG A 136 -5.07 -13.89 -8.04
CA ARG A 136 -5.79 -13.01 -7.12
C ARG A 136 -6.72 -13.78 -6.19
N LEU A 137 -6.89 -13.26 -4.98
CA LEU A 137 -7.91 -13.73 -4.06
C LEU A 137 -9.31 -13.40 -4.63
N ARG A 138 -10.18 -14.39 -4.68
CA ARG A 138 -11.59 -14.18 -5.02
C ARG A 138 -12.34 -13.63 -3.81
N SER A 139 -12.33 -12.32 -3.66
CA SER A 139 -12.98 -11.60 -2.56
C SER A 139 -13.43 -10.23 -3.06
N ASN A 140 -14.58 -9.78 -2.59
CA ASN A 140 -15.07 -8.42 -2.81
C ASN A 140 -14.72 -7.46 -1.66
N PHE A 141 -14.08 -7.96 -0.61
CA PHE A 141 -13.71 -7.16 0.58
C PHE A 141 -12.20 -6.93 0.67
N ILE A 142 -11.39 -7.98 0.49
CA ILE A 142 -9.93 -7.91 0.51
C ILE A 142 -9.41 -8.16 -0.90
N GLY A 143 -8.79 -7.14 -1.49
CA GLY A 143 -8.07 -7.25 -2.75
C GLY A 143 -6.71 -7.92 -2.53
N GLY A 144 -6.66 -9.25 -2.40
CA GLY A 144 -5.42 -9.98 -2.13
C GLY A 144 -4.75 -10.55 -3.39
N ILE A 145 -3.44 -10.78 -3.32
CA ILE A 145 -2.68 -11.63 -4.24
C ILE A 145 -2.30 -12.90 -3.47
N LYS A 146 -2.72 -14.07 -3.97
CA LYS A 146 -2.43 -15.38 -3.39
C LYS A 146 -1.05 -15.88 -3.78
N HIS A 147 -0.75 -15.77 -5.08
CA HIS A 147 0.53 -16.14 -5.66
C HIS A 147 1.01 -15.05 -6.60
N LEU A 148 2.26 -14.66 -6.44
CA LEU A 148 2.97 -13.73 -7.31
C LEU A 148 4.25 -14.44 -7.76
N PRO A 149 4.26 -15.08 -8.96
CA PRO A 149 5.45 -15.77 -9.45
C PRO A 149 6.53 -14.74 -9.79
N VAL A 150 7.68 -14.86 -9.14
CA VAL A 150 8.83 -13.98 -9.34
C VAL A 150 10.12 -14.79 -9.35
N SER A 151 11.12 -14.31 -10.08
CA SER A 151 12.49 -14.80 -10.05
C SER A 151 13.46 -13.69 -9.69
N TRP A 152 14.59 -14.04 -9.12
CA TRP A 152 15.72 -13.15 -8.86
C TRP A 152 16.99 -13.97 -8.75
N SER A 153 18.15 -13.35 -8.92
CA SER A 153 19.44 -13.99 -8.70
C SER A 153 19.75 -14.03 -7.20
N PRO A 154 20.05 -15.20 -6.63
CA PRO A 154 20.47 -15.28 -5.23
C PRO A 154 21.75 -14.48 -5.02
N GLY A 155 21.68 -13.44 -4.19
CA GLY A 155 22.85 -12.69 -3.74
C GLY A 155 23.61 -13.43 -2.64
N ASN A 156 24.78 -12.93 -2.28
CA ASN A 156 25.51 -13.41 -1.12
C ASN A 156 24.68 -13.24 0.15
N ARG A 157 24.67 -14.28 1.01
CA ARG A 157 24.02 -14.18 2.31
C ARG A 157 24.65 -13.04 3.11
N ILE A 158 23.92 -11.97 3.36
CA ILE A 158 24.38 -10.90 4.21
C ILE A 158 24.34 -11.43 5.65
N ASP A 159 25.47 -11.33 6.35
CA ASP A 159 25.55 -11.65 7.76
C ASP A 159 24.52 -10.78 8.52
N PRO A 160 23.57 -11.37 9.27
CA PRO A 160 22.62 -10.61 10.07
C PRO A 160 23.25 -9.86 11.24
N SER A 161 24.58 -9.88 11.36
CA SER A 161 25.33 -9.33 12.50
C SER A 161 25.16 -7.83 12.76
N PRO A 162 24.76 -6.94 11.80
CA PRO A 162 24.47 -5.54 12.14
C PRO A 162 23.27 -5.37 13.06
N TYR A 163 22.42 -6.39 13.18
CA TYR A 163 21.25 -6.41 14.09
C TYR A 163 21.51 -7.16 15.41
N LYS A 164 22.76 -7.27 15.84
CA LYS A 164 23.01 -7.63 17.24
C LYS A 164 22.36 -6.54 18.10
N ARG A 165 21.16 -6.83 18.57
CA ARG A 165 20.56 -6.05 19.65
C ARG A 165 21.55 -6.10 20.80
N ASP A 166 22.05 -4.93 21.16
CA ASP A 166 22.65 -4.75 22.45
C ASP A 166 21.50 -4.86 23.49
N VAL A 167 21.15 -6.09 23.83
CA VAL A 167 20.15 -6.37 24.87
C VAL A 167 20.89 -6.37 26.21
N SER A 168 21.55 -5.29 26.51
CA SER A 168 21.91 -4.98 27.89
C SER A 168 20.73 -4.26 28.54
N LEU A 169 19.66 -5.00 28.80
CA LEU A 169 18.70 -4.62 29.80
C LEU A 169 19.25 -5.07 31.14
N ALA A 170 19.97 -4.16 31.82
CA ALA A 170 20.15 -4.20 33.24
C ALA A 170 18.89 -3.67 33.94
#